data_933114cfd9fad8acccb8c6d8cb75d1e5
#
_entry.id   933114cfd9fad8acccb8c6d8cb75d1e5
#
_cell.length_a   1.000
_cell.length_b   1.000
_cell.length_c   1.000
_cell.angle_alpha   90.00
_cell.angle_beta   90.00
_cell.angle_gamma   90.00
#
_symmetry.space_group_name_H-M   'P 1'
#
loop_
_entity.id
_entity.type
_entity.pdbx_description
1 polymer ?
#
loop_
_entity_poly.entity_id
_entity_poly.type
_entity_poly.pdbx_seq_one_letter_code
_entity_poly.pdbx_strand_id
1 'polypeptide(L)'
;MTKFVLYLFLMRENEWTEIIKPHKSLLNVDFKEIWRYRDLLAMFVKRDIITQYKQTILGPLWFFIQPVMTTIMYMVVFGGIAGIPTDGIPQPLFYLSGICLWQYFADCLNKTSNTFLTNASIFGKVYFPRLIVPLSTVTSSLVRLSIQILLFITVYLYYIVFTDINIAPNFYILLFPLLVLMLAGLSLGFGILFSSMTTKYRDLTLLLSFFVQLWMYATPIIYPLNTITNDKIRFIMTLNPLTSIIETFKFGVLGAGSFNWWSLGYSFGFMIIFFNKI
;
A
#
# COMPACT_ATOMS: atom_id res chain seq x y z
N MET A 1 61.02 -17.63 6.39
CA MET A 1 59.97 -16.61 6.63
C MET A 1 59.25 -16.21 5.35
N THR A 2 59.86 -16.21 4.18
CA THR A 2 59.31 -15.74 2.91
C THR A 2 58.25 -16.64 2.27
N LYS A 3 58.33 -17.99 2.47
CA LYS A 3 57.35 -18.92 1.87
C LYS A 3 55.99 -18.94 2.59
N PHE A 4 55.95 -18.65 3.90
CA PHE A 4 54.72 -18.63 4.66
C PHE A 4 53.89 -17.36 4.37
N VAL A 5 54.54 -16.21 4.13
CA VAL A 5 53.87 -14.98 3.74
C VAL A 5 53.34 -15.09 2.32
N LEU A 6 54.06 -15.76 1.40
CA LEU A 6 53.58 -15.99 0.04
C LEU A 6 52.40 -16.97 0.01
N TYR A 7 52.36 -17.97 0.89
CA TYR A 7 51.24 -18.91 1.02
C TYR A 7 49.98 -18.23 1.58
N LEU A 8 50.14 -17.28 2.55
CA LEU A 8 49.07 -16.47 3.08
C LEU A 8 48.53 -15.45 2.02
N PHE A 9 49.38 -14.95 1.14
CA PHE A 9 48.98 -14.08 0.05
C PHE A 9 48.22 -14.84 -1.05
N LEU A 10 48.65 -16.05 -1.40
CA LEU A 10 47.99 -16.91 -2.41
C LEU A 10 46.65 -17.49 -1.93
N MET A 11 46.53 -17.77 -0.61
CA MET A 11 45.25 -18.22 -0.01
C MET A 11 44.21 -17.07 0.07
N ARG A 12 44.65 -15.80 0.00
CA ARG A 12 43.77 -14.63 0.13
C ARG A 12 43.12 -14.18 -1.18
N GLU A 13 43.54 -14.69 -2.33
CA GLU A 13 43.02 -14.27 -3.63
C GLU A 13 41.74 -14.97 -4.10
N ASN A 14 41.26 -16.04 -3.43
CA ASN A 14 40.15 -16.85 -3.94
C ASN A 14 38.89 -16.89 -3.05
N GLU A 15 38.84 -16.14 -1.95
CA GLU A 15 37.64 -16.08 -1.10
C GLU A 15 37.01 -14.67 -1.04
N TRP A 16 36.67 -14.14 -2.21
CA TRP A 16 35.77 -12.99 -2.25
C TRP A 16 34.38 -13.51 -1.87
N THR A 17 33.89 -13.14 -0.73
CA THR A 17 32.56 -13.51 -0.23
C THR A 17 31.46 -12.89 -1.09
N GLU A 18 31.79 -11.81 -1.82
CA GLU A 18 30.84 -11.09 -2.68
C GLU A 18 31.57 -10.24 -3.73
N ILE A 19 31.27 -10.44 -4.99
CA ILE A 19 31.75 -9.60 -6.09
C ILE A 19 30.63 -8.59 -6.42
N ILE A 20 30.81 -7.36 -6.00
CA ILE A 20 29.90 -6.26 -6.36
C ILE A 20 30.15 -5.87 -7.82
N LYS A 21 29.29 -6.32 -8.73
CA LYS A 21 29.30 -5.88 -10.13
C LYS A 21 28.26 -4.78 -10.33
N PRO A 22 28.61 -3.70 -11.08
CA PRO A 22 27.59 -2.71 -11.43
C PRO A 22 26.50 -3.39 -12.25
N HIS A 23 25.25 -3.31 -11.79
CA HIS A 23 24.10 -3.79 -12.55
C HIS A 23 23.97 -2.99 -13.85
N LYS A 24 24.10 -3.65 -14.98
CA LYS A 24 24.01 -3.04 -16.32
C LYS A 24 22.57 -2.93 -16.83
N SER A 25 21.58 -3.48 -16.14
CA SER A 25 20.18 -3.50 -16.55
C SER A 25 19.29 -2.86 -15.50
N LEU A 26 18.53 -1.85 -15.90
CA LEU A 26 17.52 -1.17 -15.07
C LEU A 26 16.30 -2.07 -14.79
N LEU A 27 16.21 -3.24 -15.43
CA LEU A 27 15.05 -4.14 -15.38
C LEU A 27 15.26 -5.42 -14.56
N ASN A 28 16.44 -5.63 -13.96
CA ASN A 28 16.72 -6.85 -13.21
C ASN A 28 16.65 -6.57 -11.71
N VAL A 29 15.47 -6.73 -11.13
CA VAL A 29 15.30 -6.89 -9.68
C VAL A 29 15.76 -8.31 -9.32
N ASP A 30 16.91 -8.42 -8.67
CA ASP A 30 17.39 -9.72 -8.20
C ASP A 30 16.65 -10.11 -6.90
N PHE A 31 15.56 -10.85 -7.07
CA PHE A 31 14.76 -11.38 -5.95
C PHE A 31 15.57 -12.28 -5.03
N LYS A 32 16.63 -12.96 -5.56
CA LYS A 32 17.49 -13.81 -4.77
C LYS A 32 18.37 -12.99 -3.83
N GLU A 33 18.84 -11.85 -4.31
CA GLU A 33 19.58 -10.90 -3.48
C GLU A 33 18.68 -10.32 -2.39
N ILE A 34 17.45 -9.88 -2.71
CA ILE A 34 16.49 -9.39 -1.72
C ILE A 34 16.20 -10.46 -0.65
N TRP A 35 16.04 -11.73 -1.05
CA TRP A 35 15.80 -12.83 -0.12
C TRP A 35 17.01 -13.10 0.80
N ARG A 36 18.21 -12.87 0.30
CA ARG A 36 19.44 -12.97 1.12
C ARG A 36 19.44 -11.92 2.26
N TYR A 37 18.88 -10.74 2.00
CA TYR A 37 18.79 -9.65 2.99
C TYR A 37 17.45 -9.62 3.76
N ARG A 38 16.70 -10.73 3.80
CA ARG A 38 15.40 -10.82 4.52
C ARG A 38 15.49 -10.45 5.99
N ASP A 39 16.60 -10.76 6.66
CA ASP A 39 16.81 -10.45 8.07
C ASP A 39 16.95 -8.92 8.29
N LEU A 40 17.64 -8.25 7.37
CA LEU A 40 17.73 -6.80 7.34
C LEU A 40 16.36 -6.16 7.09
N LEU A 41 15.58 -6.72 6.15
CA LEU A 41 14.21 -6.30 5.89
C LEU A 41 13.34 -6.44 7.15
N ALA A 42 13.41 -7.56 7.86
CA ALA A 42 12.69 -7.78 9.11
C ALA A 42 13.10 -6.78 10.21
N MET A 43 14.39 -6.45 10.29
CA MET A 43 14.89 -5.41 11.21
C MET A 43 14.31 -4.03 10.88
N PHE A 44 14.26 -3.63 9.61
CA PHE A 44 13.66 -2.37 9.20
C PHE A 44 12.15 -2.34 9.45
N VAL A 45 11.43 -3.42 9.15
CA VAL A 45 9.99 -3.54 9.48
C VAL A 45 9.76 -3.35 10.98
N LYS A 46 10.55 -4.04 11.83
CA LYS A 46 10.46 -3.90 13.29
C LYS A 46 10.77 -2.47 13.75
N ARG A 47 11.80 -1.86 13.18
CA ARG A 47 12.16 -0.45 13.46
C ARG A 47 11.00 0.47 13.11
N ASP A 48 10.43 0.34 11.91
CA ASP A 48 9.38 1.22 11.41
C ASP A 48 8.11 1.09 12.25
N ILE A 49 7.73 -0.14 12.65
CA ILE A 49 6.61 -0.37 13.56
C ILE A 49 6.87 0.28 14.93
N ILE A 50 8.03 0.03 15.55
CA ILE A 50 8.36 0.56 16.86
C ILE A 50 8.40 2.09 16.85
N THR A 51 8.99 2.68 15.80
CA THR A 51 9.11 4.13 15.68
C THR A 51 7.75 4.83 15.59
N GLN A 52 6.76 4.19 14.98
CA GLN A 52 5.40 4.74 14.89
C GLN A 52 4.68 4.83 16.24
N TYR A 53 5.03 3.96 17.20
CA TYR A 53 4.39 3.92 18.53
C TYR A 53 5.22 4.59 19.62
N LYS A 54 6.53 4.66 19.42
CA LYS A 54 7.43 5.22 20.42
C LYS A 54 7.11 6.69 20.67
N GLN A 55 6.97 7.05 21.95
CA GLN A 55 6.68 8.42 22.38
C GLN A 55 5.28 8.95 22.03
N THR A 56 4.29 8.08 21.75
CA THR A 56 2.91 8.50 21.56
C THR A 56 2.06 8.11 22.78
N ILE A 57 1.17 9.03 23.21
CA ILE A 57 0.30 8.82 24.39
C ILE A 57 -0.70 7.68 24.12
N LEU A 58 -1.30 7.65 22.95
CA LEU A 58 -2.33 6.67 22.60
C LEU A 58 -1.75 5.44 21.89
N GLY A 59 -0.46 5.45 21.51
CA GLY A 59 0.21 4.31 20.89
C GLY A 59 -0.56 3.72 19.69
N PRO A 60 -0.76 2.38 19.70
CA PRO A 60 -1.50 1.69 18.63
C PRO A 60 -2.96 2.09 18.48
N LEU A 61 -3.58 2.73 19.49
CA LEU A 61 -4.99 3.15 19.42
C LEU A 61 -5.25 4.16 18.30
N TRP A 62 -4.24 4.91 17.88
CA TRP A 62 -4.37 5.83 16.73
C TRP A 62 -4.81 5.11 15.44
N PHE A 63 -4.45 3.83 15.29
CA PHE A 63 -4.85 3.06 14.11
C PHE A 63 -6.34 2.72 14.09
N PHE A 64 -7.01 2.72 15.24
CA PHE A 64 -8.45 2.58 15.36
C PHE A 64 -9.16 3.94 15.31
N ILE A 65 -8.63 4.93 16.04
CA ILE A 65 -9.28 6.24 16.19
C ILE A 65 -9.37 6.95 14.83
N GLN A 66 -8.27 6.95 14.05
CA GLN A 66 -8.23 7.68 12.78
C GLN A 66 -9.27 7.17 11.76
N PRO A 67 -9.38 5.86 11.42
CA PRO A 67 -10.41 5.40 10.49
C PRO A 67 -11.84 5.56 11.06
N VAL A 68 -12.03 5.41 12.37
CA VAL A 68 -13.35 5.65 12.99
C VAL A 68 -13.77 7.10 12.84
N MET A 69 -12.91 8.06 13.19
CA MET A 69 -13.21 9.49 13.06
C MET A 69 -13.44 9.89 11.60
N THR A 70 -12.63 9.37 10.67
CA THR A 70 -12.83 9.62 9.24
C THR A 70 -14.17 9.05 8.76
N THR A 71 -14.53 7.84 9.20
CA THR A 71 -15.81 7.23 8.87
C THR A 71 -16.99 8.04 9.39
N ILE A 72 -16.93 8.49 10.65
CA ILE A 72 -17.97 9.35 11.25
C ILE A 72 -18.11 10.65 10.45
N MET A 73 -16.99 11.30 10.11
CA MET A 73 -17.02 12.52 9.28
C MET A 73 -17.63 12.26 7.92
N TYR A 74 -17.33 11.13 7.28
CA TYR A 74 -17.93 10.79 5.98
C TYR A 74 -19.41 10.50 6.09
N MET A 75 -19.87 9.84 7.14
CA MET A 75 -21.28 9.61 7.41
C MET A 75 -22.03 10.93 7.56
N VAL A 76 -21.48 11.88 8.32
CA VAL A 76 -22.13 13.18 8.54
C VAL A 76 -22.14 14.02 7.26
N VAL A 77 -20.99 14.15 6.61
CA VAL A 77 -20.86 15.06 5.44
C VAL A 77 -21.49 14.46 4.19
N PHE A 78 -21.11 13.24 3.84
CA PHE A 78 -21.55 12.64 2.57
C PHE A 78 -22.87 11.89 2.70
N GLY A 79 -23.09 11.20 3.81
CA GLY A 79 -24.33 10.50 4.08
C GLY A 79 -25.45 11.43 4.54
N GLY A 80 -25.16 12.29 5.52
CA GLY A 80 -26.16 13.18 6.12
C GLY A 80 -26.43 14.46 5.32
N ILE A 81 -25.37 15.25 5.04
CA ILE A 81 -25.53 16.57 4.39
C ILE A 81 -25.69 16.42 2.88
N ALA A 82 -24.81 15.68 2.22
CA ALA A 82 -24.83 15.51 0.77
C ALA A 82 -25.83 14.46 0.28
N GLY A 83 -26.32 13.58 1.17
CA GLY A 83 -27.33 12.56 0.83
C GLY A 83 -26.84 11.53 -0.19
N ILE A 84 -25.54 11.24 -0.24
CA ILE A 84 -24.99 10.26 -1.20
C ILE A 84 -25.44 8.86 -0.80
N PRO A 85 -26.08 8.09 -1.70
CA PRO A 85 -26.54 6.74 -1.42
C PRO A 85 -25.36 5.78 -1.25
N THR A 86 -25.56 4.69 -0.49
CA THR A 86 -24.56 3.66 -0.22
C THR A 86 -24.99 2.27 -0.74
N ASP A 87 -25.76 2.23 -1.83
CA ASP A 87 -26.27 0.99 -2.47
C ASP A 87 -26.98 0.04 -1.46
N GLY A 88 -27.71 0.60 -0.50
CA GLY A 88 -28.45 -0.17 0.52
C GLY A 88 -27.58 -0.74 1.66
N ILE A 89 -26.29 -0.46 1.66
CA ILE A 89 -25.36 -0.89 2.71
C ILE A 89 -25.34 0.14 3.85
N PRO A 90 -25.22 -0.30 5.12
CA PRO A 90 -24.98 0.63 6.22
C PRO A 90 -23.80 1.54 5.97
N GLN A 91 -23.99 2.83 6.10
CA GLN A 91 -22.97 3.86 5.82
C GLN A 91 -21.62 3.57 6.49
N PRO A 92 -21.55 3.14 7.80
CA PRO A 92 -20.26 2.85 8.42
C PRO A 92 -19.48 1.75 7.71
N LEU A 93 -20.15 0.69 7.25
CA LEU A 93 -19.50 -0.41 6.54
C LEU A 93 -19.03 0.01 5.16
N PHE A 94 -19.87 0.77 4.45
CA PHE A 94 -19.54 1.27 3.12
C PHE A 94 -18.30 2.16 3.13
N TYR A 95 -18.25 3.16 4.02
CA TYR A 95 -17.11 4.08 4.10
C TYR A 95 -15.88 3.41 4.67
N LEU A 96 -16.01 2.61 5.74
CA LEU A 96 -14.86 1.96 6.39
C LEU A 96 -14.16 0.99 5.43
N SER A 97 -14.91 0.24 4.60
CA SER A 97 -14.33 -0.67 3.61
C SER A 97 -13.40 0.03 2.62
N GLY A 98 -13.81 1.18 2.10
CA GLY A 98 -13.00 1.98 1.19
C GLY A 98 -11.84 2.70 1.87
N ILE A 99 -12.09 3.25 3.08
CA ILE A 99 -11.09 4.00 3.86
C ILE A 99 -9.91 3.11 4.25
N CYS A 100 -10.14 1.87 4.69
CA CYS A 100 -9.05 0.96 5.10
C CYS A 100 -8.07 0.69 3.96
N LEU A 101 -8.57 0.34 2.78
CA LEU A 101 -7.74 0.07 1.61
C LEU A 101 -7.03 1.33 1.09
N TRP A 102 -7.77 2.45 1.06
CA TRP A 102 -7.21 3.71 0.64
C TRP A 102 -6.08 4.18 1.55
N GLN A 103 -6.27 4.14 2.87
CA GLN A 103 -5.25 4.57 3.83
C GLN A 103 -3.99 3.73 3.69
N TYR A 104 -4.12 2.42 3.48
CA TYR A 104 -2.97 1.56 3.22
C TYR A 104 -2.19 2.02 1.97
N PHE A 105 -2.89 2.21 0.85
CA PHE A 105 -2.27 2.69 -0.39
C PHE A 105 -1.59 4.06 -0.21
N ALA A 106 -2.32 5.03 0.36
CA ALA A 106 -1.84 6.39 0.56
C ALA A 106 -0.62 6.46 1.49
N ASP A 107 -0.64 5.71 2.59
CA ASP A 107 0.50 5.61 3.51
C ASP A 107 1.72 4.98 2.84
N CYS A 108 1.54 3.86 2.13
CA CYS A 108 2.62 3.20 1.42
C CYS A 108 3.22 4.13 0.37
N LEU A 109 2.39 4.80 -0.43
CA LEU A 109 2.84 5.71 -1.48
C LEU A 109 3.61 6.90 -0.90
N ASN A 110 3.04 7.61 0.10
CA ASN A 110 3.68 8.77 0.71
C ASN A 110 5.00 8.43 1.41
N LYS A 111 5.05 7.32 2.14
CA LYS A 111 6.28 6.88 2.81
C LYS A 111 7.33 6.41 1.83
N THR A 112 6.95 5.62 0.82
CA THR A 112 7.88 5.11 -0.20
C THR A 112 8.46 6.24 -1.05
N SER A 113 7.66 7.26 -1.40
CA SER A 113 8.13 8.42 -2.16
C SER A 113 9.19 9.25 -1.44
N ASN A 114 9.26 9.17 -0.12
CA ASN A 114 10.24 9.88 0.70
C ASN A 114 11.39 8.99 1.18
N THR A 115 11.41 7.70 0.81
CA THR A 115 12.34 6.72 1.35
C THR A 115 13.80 7.10 1.15
N PHE A 116 14.20 7.57 -0.03
CA PHE A 116 15.60 7.92 -0.31
C PHE A 116 16.04 9.19 0.42
N LEU A 117 15.14 10.15 0.62
CA LEU A 117 15.45 11.35 1.40
C LEU A 117 15.63 11.04 2.89
N THR A 118 14.68 10.29 3.47
CA THR A 118 14.66 10.01 4.90
C THR A 118 15.76 9.05 5.34
N ASN A 119 16.21 8.15 4.46
CA ASN A 119 17.23 7.15 4.76
C ASN A 119 18.59 7.43 4.08
N ALA A 120 18.81 8.63 3.56
CA ALA A 120 20.06 9.01 2.86
C ALA A 120 21.32 8.72 3.67
N SER A 121 21.27 8.93 5.01
CA SER A 121 22.38 8.67 5.92
C SER A 121 22.76 7.19 6.05
N ILE A 122 21.83 6.29 5.80
CA ILE A 122 22.04 4.83 5.87
C ILE A 122 22.64 4.34 4.56
N PHE A 123 22.10 4.79 3.42
CA PHE A 123 22.55 4.39 2.08
C PHE A 123 24.01 4.74 1.77
N GLY A 124 24.55 5.77 2.44
CA GLY A 124 25.96 6.17 2.28
C GLY A 124 26.94 5.38 3.15
N LYS A 125 26.48 4.62 4.13
CA LYS A 125 27.34 3.95 5.11
C LYS A 125 27.42 2.44 4.95
N VAL A 126 26.37 1.80 4.43
CA VAL A 126 26.25 0.34 4.34
C VAL A 126 25.74 -0.02 2.96
N TYR A 127 26.38 -1.03 2.33
CA TYR A 127 25.90 -1.57 1.07
C TYR A 127 24.79 -2.60 1.32
N PHE A 128 23.63 -2.38 0.72
CA PHE A 128 22.52 -3.32 0.60
C PHE A 128 21.60 -2.91 -0.56
N PRO A 129 20.78 -3.83 -1.10
CA PRO A 129 19.85 -3.51 -2.17
C PRO A 129 18.89 -2.39 -1.76
N ARG A 130 18.87 -1.29 -2.53
CA ARG A 130 18.09 -0.09 -2.16
C ARG A 130 16.60 -0.36 -2.05
N LEU A 131 16.10 -1.40 -2.71
CA LEU A 131 14.69 -1.81 -2.69
C LEU A 131 14.24 -2.34 -1.32
N ILE A 132 15.15 -2.76 -0.44
CA ILE A 132 14.83 -3.30 0.89
C ILE A 132 14.09 -2.27 1.75
N VAL A 133 14.47 -0.99 1.69
CA VAL A 133 13.82 0.05 2.50
C VAL A 133 12.39 0.35 2.02
N PRO A 134 12.11 0.57 0.73
CA PRO A 134 10.73 0.65 0.23
C PRO A 134 9.89 -0.58 0.57
N LEU A 135 10.45 -1.80 0.42
CA LEU A 135 9.74 -3.03 0.79
C LEU A 135 9.43 -3.10 2.28
N SER A 136 10.36 -2.70 3.15
CA SER A 136 10.11 -2.67 4.60
C SER A 136 8.97 -1.71 4.95
N THR A 137 8.90 -0.57 4.27
CA THR A 137 7.83 0.42 4.45
C THR A 137 6.46 -0.14 4.09
N VAL A 138 6.36 -0.80 2.93
CA VAL A 138 5.11 -1.43 2.47
C VAL A 138 4.71 -2.57 3.41
N THR A 139 5.68 -3.41 3.82
CA THR A 139 5.43 -4.54 4.73
C THR A 139 5.04 -4.06 6.14
N SER A 140 5.67 -3.03 6.68
CA SER A 140 5.31 -2.47 7.99
C SER A 140 3.89 -1.87 7.98
N SER A 141 3.47 -1.28 6.87
CA SER A 141 2.12 -0.73 6.72
C SER A 141 1.03 -1.81 6.67
N LEU A 142 1.36 -3.08 6.35
CA LEU A 142 0.42 -4.20 6.44
C LEU A 142 -0.07 -4.43 7.88
N VAL A 143 0.77 -4.17 8.88
CA VAL A 143 0.36 -4.29 10.30
C VAL A 143 -0.76 -3.30 10.60
N ARG A 144 -0.65 -2.07 10.10
CA ARG A 144 -1.72 -1.08 10.23
C ARG A 144 -2.98 -1.51 9.49
N LEU A 145 -2.85 -1.99 8.26
CA LEU A 145 -3.99 -2.52 7.49
C LEU A 145 -4.68 -3.67 8.26
N SER A 146 -3.91 -4.61 8.83
CA SER A 146 -4.46 -5.73 9.60
C SER A 146 -5.30 -5.26 10.79
N ILE A 147 -4.85 -4.23 11.50
CA ILE A 147 -5.60 -3.62 12.61
C ILE A 147 -6.89 -2.96 12.09
N GLN A 148 -6.83 -2.25 10.97
CA GLN A 148 -8.00 -1.61 10.37
C GLN A 148 -9.01 -2.63 9.82
N ILE A 149 -8.54 -3.73 9.24
CA ILE A 149 -9.41 -4.84 8.81
C ILE A 149 -10.07 -5.53 10.01
N LEU A 150 -9.35 -5.68 11.13
CA LEU A 150 -9.94 -6.21 12.37
C LEU A 150 -11.06 -5.28 12.89
N LEU A 151 -10.85 -3.97 12.85
CA LEU A 151 -11.90 -2.99 13.15
C LEU A 151 -13.09 -3.15 12.20
N PHE A 152 -12.84 -3.25 10.90
CA PHE A 152 -13.88 -3.46 9.90
C PHE A 152 -14.68 -4.75 10.16
N ILE A 153 -14.00 -5.86 10.45
CA ILE A 153 -14.65 -7.14 10.78
C ILE A 153 -15.50 -6.99 12.05
N THR A 154 -15.02 -6.28 13.06
CA THR A 154 -15.80 -6.05 14.30
C THR A 154 -17.09 -5.30 14.02
N VAL A 155 -17.03 -4.22 13.23
CA VAL A 155 -18.22 -3.46 12.82
C VAL A 155 -19.14 -4.31 11.93
N TYR A 156 -18.57 -5.10 11.03
CA TYR A 156 -19.31 -6.01 10.13
C TYR A 156 -20.09 -7.06 10.92
N LEU A 157 -19.44 -7.71 11.90
CA LEU A 157 -20.10 -8.69 12.77
C LEU A 157 -21.20 -8.06 13.63
N TYR A 158 -20.99 -6.83 14.11
CA TYR A 158 -22.04 -6.10 14.83
C TYR A 158 -23.29 -5.95 13.96
N TYR A 159 -23.15 -5.55 12.70
CA TYR A 159 -24.31 -5.40 11.82
C TYR A 159 -25.00 -6.72 11.48
N ILE A 160 -24.26 -7.82 11.30
CA ILE A 160 -24.86 -9.14 11.06
C ILE A 160 -25.66 -9.63 12.28
N VAL A 161 -25.13 -9.42 13.49
CA VAL A 161 -25.73 -10.00 14.70
C VAL A 161 -26.92 -9.16 15.22
N PHE A 162 -26.81 -7.83 15.12
CA PHE A 162 -27.76 -6.91 15.75
C PHE A 162 -28.71 -6.21 14.77
N THR A 163 -28.55 -6.44 13.48
CA THR A 163 -29.39 -5.78 12.48
C THR A 163 -29.84 -6.81 11.45
N ASP A 164 -31.14 -6.82 11.09
CA ASP A 164 -31.71 -7.74 10.10
C ASP A 164 -31.28 -7.41 8.65
N ILE A 165 -30.04 -7.01 8.46
CA ILE A 165 -29.52 -6.64 7.14
C ILE A 165 -28.84 -7.87 6.54
N ASN A 166 -29.35 -8.30 5.40
CA ASN A 166 -28.88 -9.49 4.70
C ASN A 166 -27.59 -9.14 3.87
N ILE A 167 -26.47 -8.94 4.58
CA ILE A 167 -25.17 -8.76 3.93
C ILE A 167 -24.50 -10.13 3.88
N ALA A 168 -24.42 -10.73 2.70
CA ALA A 168 -23.77 -12.02 2.52
C ALA A 168 -22.41 -11.81 1.80
N PRO A 169 -21.28 -12.24 2.42
CA PRO A 169 -20.01 -12.22 1.74
C PRO A 169 -20.03 -13.20 0.57
N ASN A 170 -19.53 -12.75 -0.57
CA ASN A 170 -19.42 -13.56 -1.77
C ASN A 170 -18.09 -14.32 -1.82
N PHE A 171 -18.01 -15.36 -2.66
CA PHE A 171 -16.77 -16.12 -2.88
C PHE A 171 -15.56 -15.22 -3.27
N TYR A 172 -15.82 -14.04 -3.83
CA TYR A 172 -14.80 -13.06 -4.22
C TYR A 172 -13.99 -12.47 -3.04
N ILE A 173 -14.41 -12.68 -1.79
CA ILE A 173 -13.60 -12.33 -0.60
C ILE A 173 -12.24 -13.05 -0.61
N LEU A 174 -12.17 -14.21 -1.25
CA LEU A 174 -10.92 -14.98 -1.40
C LEU A 174 -9.86 -14.21 -2.22
N LEU A 175 -10.28 -13.25 -3.03
CA LEU A 175 -9.36 -12.37 -3.76
C LEU A 175 -8.69 -11.30 -2.87
N PHE A 176 -9.11 -11.15 -1.62
CA PHE A 176 -8.57 -10.12 -0.71
C PHE A 176 -7.03 -10.10 -0.62
N PRO A 177 -6.33 -11.24 -0.45
CA PRO A 177 -4.86 -11.24 -0.44
C PRO A 177 -4.25 -10.72 -1.76
N LEU A 178 -4.87 -11.06 -2.89
CA LEU A 178 -4.46 -10.56 -4.20
C LEU A 178 -4.67 -9.05 -4.32
N LEU A 179 -5.80 -8.53 -3.83
CA LEU A 179 -6.11 -7.09 -3.84
C LEU A 179 -5.09 -6.31 -2.99
N VAL A 180 -4.73 -6.84 -1.82
CA VAL A 180 -3.70 -6.23 -0.95
C VAL A 180 -2.34 -6.24 -1.66
N LEU A 181 -1.98 -7.34 -2.33
CA LEU A 181 -0.74 -7.43 -3.11
C LEU A 181 -0.73 -6.43 -4.26
N MET A 182 -1.86 -6.25 -4.95
CA MET A 182 -1.99 -5.24 -6.02
C MET A 182 -1.82 -3.81 -5.46
N LEU A 183 -2.43 -3.48 -4.32
CA LEU A 183 -2.26 -2.19 -3.66
C LEU A 183 -0.80 -1.96 -3.24
N ALA A 184 -0.16 -2.99 -2.67
CA ALA A 184 1.25 -2.96 -2.29
C ALA A 184 2.15 -2.71 -3.50
N GLY A 185 1.92 -3.44 -4.59
CA GLY A 185 2.68 -3.30 -5.82
C GLY A 185 2.51 -1.93 -6.48
N LEU A 186 1.27 -1.43 -6.56
CA LEU A 186 0.98 -0.09 -7.10
C LEU A 186 1.62 1.01 -6.26
N SER A 187 1.45 0.96 -4.94
CA SER A 187 2.03 1.97 -4.05
C SER A 187 3.56 1.95 -4.06
N LEU A 188 4.17 0.76 -4.16
CA LEU A 188 5.62 0.61 -4.28
C LEU A 188 6.12 1.15 -5.63
N GLY A 189 5.45 0.78 -6.74
CA GLY A 189 5.80 1.24 -8.07
C GLY A 189 5.74 2.76 -8.21
N PHE A 190 4.61 3.35 -7.88
CA PHE A 190 4.46 4.81 -7.87
C PHE A 190 5.41 5.47 -6.87
N GLY A 191 5.53 4.89 -5.66
CA GLY A 191 6.37 5.43 -4.61
C GLY A 191 7.84 5.55 -5.02
N ILE A 192 8.41 4.53 -5.67
CA ILE A 192 9.79 4.56 -6.15
C ILE A 192 9.98 5.55 -7.28
N LEU A 193 9.03 5.62 -8.23
CA LEU A 193 9.07 6.62 -9.30
C LEU A 193 9.10 8.04 -8.71
N PHE A 194 8.19 8.33 -7.79
CA PHE A 194 8.17 9.64 -7.12
C PHE A 194 9.39 9.85 -6.23
N SER A 195 9.94 8.80 -5.60
CA SER A 195 11.13 8.91 -4.76
C SER A 195 12.37 9.33 -5.55
N SER A 196 12.48 8.91 -6.80
CA SER A 196 13.56 9.38 -7.70
C SER A 196 13.43 10.87 -8.02
N MET A 197 12.20 11.37 -8.18
CA MET A 197 11.90 12.77 -8.47
C MET A 197 12.06 13.66 -7.22
N THR A 198 11.56 13.22 -6.06
CA THR A 198 11.63 13.97 -4.80
C THR A 198 13.07 14.12 -4.28
N THR A 199 13.97 13.21 -4.65
CA THR A 199 15.40 13.34 -4.36
C THR A 199 16.00 14.57 -5.06
N LYS A 200 15.51 14.92 -6.25
CA LYS A 200 15.97 16.09 -6.99
C LYS A 200 15.20 17.37 -6.61
N TYR A 201 13.88 17.26 -6.41
CA TYR A 201 12.99 18.37 -6.12
C TYR A 201 12.17 18.07 -4.87
N ARG A 202 12.54 18.68 -3.74
CA ARG A 202 11.93 18.39 -2.43
C ARG A 202 10.49 18.86 -2.30
N ASP A 203 10.08 19.87 -3.05
CA ASP A 203 8.72 20.41 -3.11
C ASP A 203 7.72 19.41 -3.70
N LEU A 204 8.19 18.47 -4.53
CA LEU A 204 7.33 17.37 -5.04
C LEU A 204 6.74 16.49 -3.93
N THR A 205 7.33 16.45 -2.76
CA THR A 205 6.77 15.75 -1.60
C THR A 205 5.43 16.34 -1.17
N LEU A 206 5.34 17.68 -1.12
CA LEU A 206 4.09 18.39 -0.78
C LEU A 206 3.04 18.20 -1.90
N LEU A 207 3.48 18.35 -3.15
CA LEU A 207 2.65 18.16 -4.32
C LEU A 207 2.06 16.74 -4.37
N LEU A 208 2.87 15.72 -4.08
CA LEU A 208 2.42 14.34 -4.06
C LEU A 208 1.38 14.10 -2.97
N SER A 209 1.61 14.61 -1.76
CA SER A 209 0.65 14.46 -0.66
C SER A 209 -0.70 15.08 -1.01
N PHE A 210 -0.69 16.25 -1.63
CA PHE A 210 -1.90 16.91 -2.13
C PHE A 210 -2.56 16.11 -3.27
N PHE A 211 -1.77 15.63 -4.23
CA PHE A 211 -2.26 14.79 -5.33
C PHE A 211 -2.91 13.50 -4.82
N VAL A 212 -2.29 12.81 -3.87
CA VAL A 212 -2.86 11.60 -3.24
C VAL A 212 -4.20 11.92 -2.58
N GLN A 213 -4.31 13.04 -1.89
CA GLN A 213 -5.57 13.45 -1.27
C GLN A 213 -6.68 13.71 -2.32
N LEU A 214 -6.36 14.36 -3.44
CA LEU A 214 -7.31 14.56 -4.54
C LEU A 214 -7.67 13.23 -5.22
N TRP A 215 -6.71 12.33 -5.39
CA TRP A 215 -6.92 11.03 -6.02
C TRP A 215 -7.93 10.16 -5.26
N MET A 216 -8.06 10.37 -3.94
CA MET A 216 -9.08 9.74 -3.12
C MET A 216 -10.50 10.05 -3.63
N TYR A 217 -10.76 11.29 -4.03
CA TYR A 217 -12.06 11.71 -4.57
C TYR A 217 -12.32 11.17 -5.99
N ALA A 218 -11.27 10.87 -6.73
CA ALA A 218 -11.35 10.21 -8.03
C ALA A 218 -11.44 8.68 -7.92
N THR A 219 -11.61 8.15 -6.71
CA THR A 219 -11.76 6.72 -6.43
C THR A 219 -13.09 6.51 -5.72
N PRO A 220 -13.89 5.45 -6.03
CA PRO A 220 -15.23 5.24 -5.49
C PRO A 220 -15.18 4.75 -4.03
N ILE A 221 -14.64 5.59 -3.14
CA ILE A 221 -14.58 5.36 -1.69
C ILE A 221 -15.84 5.93 -1.04
N ILE A 222 -16.19 7.15 -1.44
CA ILE A 222 -17.24 7.98 -0.83
C ILE A 222 -18.62 7.73 -1.47
N TYR A 223 -18.63 7.34 -2.73
CA TYR A 223 -19.84 7.12 -3.53
C TYR A 223 -19.74 5.78 -4.27
N PRO A 224 -20.87 5.12 -4.56
CA PRO A 224 -20.89 3.95 -5.42
C PRO A 224 -20.67 4.34 -6.89
N LEU A 225 -19.97 3.51 -7.64
CA LEU A 225 -19.72 3.76 -9.06
C LEU A 225 -21.04 3.80 -9.88
N ASN A 226 -22.07 3.10 -9.40
CA ASN A 226 -23.38 3.02 -10.05
C ASN A 226 -24.19 4.33 -9.99
N THR A 227 -23.87 5.24 -9.07
CA THR A 227 -24.56 6.54 -8.97
C THR A 227 -24.14 7.55 -10.05
N ILE A 228 -23.05 7.26 -10.77
CA ILE A 228 -22.55 8.13 -11.82
C ILE A 228 -23.33 7.86 -13.10
N THR A 229 -24.20 8.80 -13.45
CA THR A 229 -25.06 8.74 -14.66
C THR A 229 -24.32 9.07 -15.95
N ASN A 230 -23.20 9.80 -15.86
CA ASN A 230 -22.43 10.19 -17.04
C ASN A 230 -21.42 9.09 -17.41
N ASP A 231 -21.65 8.43 -18.54
CA ASP A 231 -20.80 7.33 -19.02
C ASP A 231 -19.33 7.73 -19.23
N LYS A 232 -19.06 8.96 -19.65
CA LYS A 232 -17.68 9.43 -19.83
C LYS A 232 -16.94 9.55 -18.51
N ILE A 233 -17.58 10.08 -17.47
CA ILE A 233 -17.00 10.19 -16.14
C ILE A 233 -16.80 8.80 -15.54
N ARG A 234 -17.81 7.93 -15.68
CA ARG A 234 -17.72 6.54 -15.23
C ARG A 234 -16.55 5.81 -15.90
N PHE A 235 -16.36 5.98 -17.21
CA PHE A 235 -15.25 5.40 -17.95
C PHE A 235 -13.89 5.90 -17.43
N ILE A 236 -13.74 7.21 -17.22
CA ILE A 236 -12.50 7.79 -16.66
C ILE A 236 -12.20 7.21 -15.27
N MET A 237 -13.22 7.04 -14.43
CA MET A 237 -13.04 6.44 -13.11
C MET A 237 -12.66 4.95 -13.16
N THR A 238 -13.16 4.21 -14.14
CA THR A 238 -12.76 2.80 -14.34
C THR A 238 -11.34 2.64 -14.86
N LEU A 239 -10.76 3.66 -15.50
CA LEU A 239 -9.33 3.69 -15.86
C LEU A 239 -8.40 3.84 -14.65
N ASN A 240 -8.92 4.31 -13.51
CA ASN A 240 -8.14 4.35 -12.29
C ASN A 240 -7.92 2.92 -11.75
N PRO A 241 -6.67 2.43 -11.64
CA PRO A 241 -6.40 1.06 -11.21
C PRO A 241 -6.87 0.76 -9.77
N LEU A 242 -7.02 1.79 -8.93
CA LEU A 242 -7.51 1.62 -7.57
C LEU A 242 -9.02 1.36 -7.52
N THR A 243 -9.77 1.87 -8.49
CA THR A 243 -11.22 1.72 -8.57
C THR A 243 -11.63 0.24 -8.58
N SER A 244 -11.01 -0.55 -9.46
CA SER A 244 -11.35 -1.98 -9.57
C SER A 244 -11.00 -2.76 -8.30
N ILE A 245 -9.93 -2.39 -7.60
CA ILE A 245 -9.50 -3.06 -6.38
C ILE A 245 -10.51 -2.80 -5.26
N ILE A 246 -10.91 -1.53 -5.06
CA ILE A 246 -11.86 -1.13 -4.02
C ILE A 246 -13.26 -1.66 -4.31
N GLU A 247 -13.74 -1.57 -5.56
CA GLU A 247 -15.03 -2.11 -5.97
C GLU A 247 -15.08 -3.64 -5.81
N THR A 248 -14.01 -4.36 -6.20
CA THR A 248 -13.93 -5.82 -6.00
C THR A 248 -13.98 -6.20 -4.52
N PHE A 249 -13.31 -5.44 -3.66
CA PHE A 249 -13.36 -5.67 -2.22
C PHE A 249 -14.77 -5.44 -1.66
N LYS A 250 -15.39 -4.30 -2.00
CA LYS A 250 -16.77 -4.02 -1.61
C LYS A 250 -17.74 -5.09 -2.09
N PHE A 251 -17.61 -5.50 -3.34
CA PHE A 251 -18.44 -6.56 -3.91
C PHE A 251 -18.25 -7.90 -3.20
N GLY A 252 -17.01 -8.30 -2.90
CA GLY A 252 -16.70 -9.56 -2.23
C GLY A 252 -17.19 -9.62 -0.78
N VAL A 253 -17.10 -8.50 -0.04
CA VAL A 253 -17.39 -8.48 1.40
C VAL A 253 -18.82 -8.03 1.69
N LEU A 254 -19.31 -7.02 0.97
CA LEU A 254 -20.59 -6.37 1.24
C LEU A 254 -21.71 -6.78 0.26
N GLY A 255 -21.35 -7.47 -0.82
CA GLY A 255 -22.30 -7.84 -1.88
C GLY A 255 -22.75 -6.66 -2.74
N ALA A 256 -22.19 -5.45 -2.55
CA ALA A 256 -22.53 -4.26 -3.32
C ALA A 256 -21.31 -3.71 -4.04
N GLY A 257 -21.55 -3.03 -5.14
CA GLY A 257 -20.52 -2.58 -6.06
C GLY A 257 -20.55 -3.33 -7.38
N SER A 258 -19.60 -3.05 -8.25
CA SER A 258 -19.50 -3.68 -9.55
C SER A 258 -18.21 -4.49 -9.66
N PHE A 259 -18.34 -5.79 -9.95
CA PHE A 259 -17.20 -6.65 -10.22
C PHE A 259 -17.01 -6.84 -11.72
N ASN A 260 -15.79 -6.62 -12.21
CA ASN A 260 -15.45 -6.87 -13.61
C ASN A 260 -14.02 -7.41 -13.72
N TRP A 261 -13.88 -8.61 -14.28
CA TRP A 261 -12.59 -9.26 -14.50
C TRP A 261 -11.63 -8.45 -15.38
N TRP A 262 -12.15 -7.75 -16.39
CA TRP A 262 -11.35 -6.90 -17.28
C TRP A 262 -10.72 -5.73 -16.54
N SER A 263 -11.50 -5.06 -15.69
CA SER A 263 -11.01 -3.94 -14.90
C SER A 263 -9.96 -4.40 -13.88
N LEU A 264 -10.17 -5.56 -13.25
CA LEU A 264 -9.18 -6.13 -12.32
C LEU A 264 -7.91 -6.56 -13.06
N GLY A 265 -8.05 -7.21 -14.23
CA GLY A 265 -6.94 -7.59 -15.10
C GLY A 265 -6.14 -6.39 -15.61
N TYR A 266 -6.83 -5.30 -15.98
CA TYR A 266 -6.20 -4.02 -16.31
C TYR A 266 -5.35 -3.47 -15.15
N SER A 267 -5.90 -3.43 -13.94
CA SER A 267 -5.18 -2.94 -12.76
C SER A 267 -4.00 -3.82 -12.39
N PHE A 268 -4.11 -5.13 -12.57
CA PHE A 268 -3.01 -6.07 -12.39
C PHE A 268 -1.90 -5.85 -13.43
N GLY A 269 -2.28 -5.71 -14.71
CA GLY A 269 -1.34 -5.38 -15.79
C GLY A 269 -0.62 -4.04 -15.56
N PHE A 270 -1.39 -3.04 -15.11
CA PHE A 270 -0.85 -1.74 -14.76
C PHE A 270 0.19 -1.83 -13.62
N MET A 271 -0.10 -2.61 -12.56
CA MET A 271 0.85 -2.89 -11.48
C MET A 271 2.14 -3.52 -12.02
N ILE A 272 2.05 -4.54 -12.89
CA ILE A 272 3.23 -5.20 -13.47
C ILE A 272 4.08 -4.23 -14.28
N ILE A 273 3.47 -3.38 -15.11
CA ILE A 273 4.17 -2.39 -15.92
C ILE A 273 4.97 -1.44 -15.04
N PHE A 274 4.38 -0.96 -13.94
CA PHE A 274 5.06 -0.08 -13.00
C PHE A 274 6.14 -0.82 -12.21
N PHE A 275 5.90 -2.06 -11.84
CA PHE A 275 6.90 -2.87 -11.13
C PHE A 275 8.12 -3.19 -12.02
N ASN A 276 7.92 -3.41 -13.32
CA ASN A 276 9.03 -3.64 -14.27
C ASN A 276 9.87 -2.37 -14.56
N LYS A 277 9.41 -1.20 -14.15
CA LYS A 277 10.18 0.06 -14.28
C LYS A 277 11.00 0.41 -13.03
N ILE A 278 10.91 -0.40 -11.98
CA ILE A 278 11.68 -0.33 -10.73
C ILE A 278 13.03 -1.03 -10.90
#